data_cba18c13539e2253143f6a60c77dbb59
#
_entry.id   cba18c13539e2253143f6a60c77dbb59
#
_cell.length_a   1.000
_cell.length_b   1.000
_cell.length_c   1.000
_cell.angle_alpha   90.00
_cell.angle_beta   90.00
_cell.angle_gamma   90.00
#
_symmetry.space_group_name_H-M   'P 1'
#
loop_
_entity.id
_entity.type
_entity.pdbx_description
1 polymer ?
#
loop_
_entity_poly.entity_id
_entity_poly.type
_entity_poly.pdbx_seq_one_letter_code
_entity_poly.pdbx_strand_id
1 'polypeptide(L)'
;MAPRLLCRATMRVLIIDDDPTFCRYLAEVLTGLGHDAEWVSDGLVGFERCLRRSYDVVICDVRMPLILGTELVSELQRDRPAQRVILISAFADEQLMAQATQCGARLLSKPFDASVLAGTLAEMATERLPVAVSHHELR
;
A
#
# COMPACT_ATOMS: atom_id res chain seq x y z
N MET A 1 -22.44 -7.95 20.12
CA MET A 1 -21.94 -8.31 19.98
C MET A 1 -20.93 -8.05 19.35
N ALA A 2 -20.33 -8.11 19.50
CA ALA A 2 -19.16 -7.99 19.04
C ALA A 2 -18.93 -8.27 17.66
N PRO A 3 -19.83 -8.59 17.02
CA PRO A 3 -19.64 -8.97 15.69
C PRO A 3 -18.93 -7.96 14.88
N ARG A 4 -19.15 -6.77 15.22
CA ARG A 4 -18.55 -5.88 14.44
C ARG A 4 -17.16 -5.93 14.56
N LEU A 5 -16.69 -6.44 15.58
CA LEU A 5 -15.34 -6.50 15.74
C LEU A 5 -14.80 -7.34 14.71
N LEU A 6 -15.59 -8.26 14.29
CA LEU A 6 -15.08 -9.13 13.34
C LEU A 6 -14.83 -8.46 12.07
N CYS A 7 -15.47 -7.39 11.83
CA CYS A 7 -15.33 -6.76 10.58
C CYS A 7 -14.14 -5.88 10.52
N ARG A 8 -13.49 -5.68 11.65
CA ARG A 8 -12.47 -4.82 11.60
C ARG A 8 -11.23 -5.51 11.62
N ALA A 9 -10.78 -6.06 10.63
CA ALA A 9 -9.53 -6.77 10.57
C ALA A 9 -8.39 -5.80 10.78
N THR A 10 -7.47 -6.15 11.64
CA THR A 10 -6.24 -5.42 11.81
C THR A 10 -5.34 -5.80 10.64
N MET A 11 -4.86 -4.81 9.93
CA MET A 11 -3.95 -5.05 8.83
C MET A 11 -2.53 -4.71 9.22
N ARG A 12 -1.60 -5.43 8.65
CA ARG A 12 -0.18 -5.08 8.77
C ARG A 12 0.16 -4.24 7.56
N VAL A 13 0.60 -3.02 7.80
CA VAL A 13 0.84 -2.05 6.74
C VAL A 13 2.30 -1.61 6.78
N LEU A 14 2.95 -1.60 5.63
CA LEU A 14 4.29 -1.03 5.53
C LEU A 14 4.17 0.28 4.77
N ILE A 15 4.76 1.33 5.31
CA ILE A 15 4.80 2.65 4.68
C ILE A 15 6.20 2.85 4.15
N ILE A 16 6.32 3.21 2.88
CA ILE A 16 7.60 3.49 2.24
C ILE A 16 7.53 4.90 1.68
N ASP A 17 8.27 5.82 2.27
CA ASP A 17 8.24 7.21 1.84
C ASP A 17 9.56 7.83 2.33
N ASP A 18 10.23 8.59 1.50
CA ASP A 18 11.54 9.11 1.85
C ASP A 18 11.49 10.27 2.85
N ASP A 19 10.29 10.68 3.27
CA ASP A 19 10.13 11.69 4.30
C ASP A 19 9.80 11.03 5.64
N PRO A 20 10.74 10.94 6.57
CA PRO A 20 10.47 10.24 7.84
C PRO A 20 9.38 10.90 8.67
N THR A 21 9.24 12.22 8.56
CA THR A 21 8.21 12.93 9.32
C THR A 21 6.83 12.49 8.85
N PHE A 22 6.67 12.39 7.54
CA PHE A 22 5.40 11.92 6.97
C PHE A 22 5.16 10.46 7.35
N CYS A 23 6.21 9.63 7.32
CA CYS A 23 6.08 8.24 7.71
C CYS A 23 5.57 8.09 9.13
N ARG A 24 6.14 8.86 10.05
CA ARG A 24 5.72 8.78 11.45
C ARG A 24 4.29 9.24 11.62
N TYR A 25 3.94 10.33 10.95
CA TYR A 25 2.57 10.84 11.00
C TYR A 25 1.59 9.77 10.50
N LEU A 26 1.90 9.18 9.36
CA LEU A 26 1.00 8.20 8.76
C LEU A 26 0.90 6.94 9.63
N ALA A 27 2.02 6.53 10.22
CA ALA A 27 2.01 5.38 11.11
C ALA A 27 1.12 5.63 12.32
N GLU A 28 1.13 6.86 12.84
CA GLU A 28 0.27 7.19 13.97
C GLU A 28 -1.20 7.16 13.56
N VAL A 29 -1.50 7.66 12.35
CA VAL A 29 -2.87 7.61 11.86
C VAL A 29 -3.34 6.16 11.74
N LEU A 30 -2.49 5.30 11.18
CA LEU A 30 -2.86 3.90 10.99
C LEU A 30 -3.03 3.19 12.33
N THR A 31 -2.16 3.47 13.28
CA THR A 31 -2.27 2.88 14.60
C THR A 31 -3.59 3.32 15.26
N GLY A 32 -3.95 4.59 15.09
CA GLY A 32 -5.22 5.09 15.62
C GLY A 32 -6.42 4.43 14.98
N LEU A 33 -6.26 3.94 13.75
CA LEU A 33 -7.33 3.24 13.06
C LEU A 33 -7.36 1.75 13.40
N GLY A 34 -6.43 1.29 14.22
CA GLY A 34 -6.43 -0.11 14.67
C GLY A 34 -5.53 -1.03 13.87
N HIS A 35 -4.62 -0.50 13.08
CA HIS A 35 -3.74 -1.33 12.26
C HIS A 35 -2.32 -1.34 12.83
N ASP A 36 -1.54 -2.32 12.41
CA ASP A 36 -0.14 -2.40 12.76
C ASP A 36 0.64 -1.73 11.64
N ALA A 37 1.37 -0.69 11.96
CA ALA A 37 2.09 0.06 10.95
C ALA A 37 3.59 0.02 11.19
N GLU A 38 4.35 -0.26 10.13
CA GLU A 38 5.79 -0.16 10.11
C GLU A 38 6.14 0.81 9.01
N TRP A 39 7.28 1.44 9.09
CA TRP A 39 7.69 2.34 8.02
C TRP A 39 9.19 2.30 7.80
N VAL A 40 9.57 2.59 6.59
CA VAL A 40 10.96 2.77 6.21
C VAL A 40 11.02 4.00 5.31
N SER A 41 12.12 4.74 5.39
CA SER A 41 12.24 5.96 4.62
C SER A 41 13.17 5.81 3.43
N ASP A 42 13.31 4.61 2.95
CA ASP A 42 14.18 4.32 1.80
C ASP A 42 13.51 3.26 0.94
N GLY A 43 13.37 3.54 -0.36
CA GLY A 43 12.65 2.65 -1.25
C GLY A 43 13.28 1.28 -1.40
N LEU A 44 14.62 1.23 -1.44
CA LEU A 44 15.27 -0.06 -1.60
C LEU A 44 15.16 -0.90 -0.33
N VAL A 45 15.27 -0.25 0.82
CA VAL A 45 15.07 -0.94 2.09
C VAL A 45 13.62 -1.43 2.17
N GLY A 46 12.68 -0.61 1.70
CA GLY A 46 11.28 -0.99 1.69
C GLY A 46 11.02 -2.21 0.82
N PHE A 47 11.62 -2.23 -0.35
CA PHE A 47 11.47 -3.36 -1.25
C PHE A 47 12.00 -4.63 -0.59
N GLU A 48 13.18 -4.55 0.01
CA GLU A 48 13.76 -5.69 0.68
C GLU A 48 12.89 -6.16 1.83
N ARG A 49 12.33 -5.21 2.58
CA ARG A 49 11.46 -5.56 3.70
C ARG A 49 10.24 -6.32 3.21
N CYS A 50 9.68 -5.91 2.07
CA CYS A 50 8.52 -6.58 1.50
C CYS A 50 8.84 -8.01 1.09
N LEU A 51 10.07 -8.28 0.69
CA LEU A 51 10.44 -9.64 0.32
C LEU A 51 10.65 -10.54 1.53
N ARG A 52 10.95 -9.95 2.67
CA ARG A 52 11.20 -10.73 3.87
C ARG A 52 10.00 -10.93 4.74
N ARG A 53 9.07 -10.02 4.70
CA ARG A 53 7.89 -10.06 5.56
C ARG A 53 6.63 -9.93 4.75
N SER A 54 5.53 -10.38 5.33
CA SER A 54 4.25 -10.27 4.68
C SER A 54 3.49 -9.07 5.21
N TYR A 55 2.93 -8.27 4.32
CA TYR A 55 2.11 -7.13 4.69
C TYR A 55 0.79 -7.25 3.96
N ASP A 56 -0.27 -6.81 4.61
CA ASP A 56 -1.57 -6.81 3.97
C ASP A 56 -1.65 -5.69 2.94
N VAL A 57 -1.03 -4.55 3.24
CA VAL A 57 -1.03 -3.41 2.33
C VAL A 57 0.33 -2.73 2.41
N VAL A 58 0.84 -2.31 1.27
CA VAL A 58 2.05 -1.50 1.21
C VAL A 58 1.64 -0.12 0.71
N ILE A 59 1.97 0.93 1.45
CA ILE A 59 1.70 2.31 1.05
C ILE A 59 3.04 2.89 0.61
N CYS A 60 3.14 3.28 -0.64
CA CYS A 60 4.43 3.67 -1.21
C CYS A 60 4.36 5.00 -1.92
N ASP A 61 5.26 5.90 -1.58
CA ASP A 61 5.38 7.17 -2.26
C ASP A 61 5.89 6.93 -3.68
N VAL A 62 5.41 7.70 -4.64
CA VAL A 62 5.83 7.53 -6.02
C VAL A 62 7.22 8.10 -6.26
N ARG A 63 7.51 9.26 -5.70
CA ARG A 63 8.78 9.92 -5.99
C ARG A 63 9.76 9.76 -4.86
N MET A 64 10.71 8.89 -5.03
CA MET A 64 11.76 8.67 -4.06
C MET A 64 13.10 8.60 -4.77
N PRO A 65 14.17 8.92 -4.07
CA PRO A 65 15.51 8.76 -4.66
C PRO A 65 15.76 7.29 -4.99
N LEU A 66 16.49 7.04 -6.01
CA LEU A 66 16.99 5.73 -6.41
C LEU A 66 15.96 4.81 -7.05
N ILE A 67 14.71 4.87 -6.66
CA ILE A 67 13.71 4.03 -7.28
C ILE A 67 12.36 4.72 -7.18
N LEU A 68 11.61 4.74 -8.27
CA LEU A 68 10.27 5.29 -8.25
C LEU A 68 9.33 4.28 -7.63
N GLY A 69 8.31 4.77 -6.95
CA GLY A 69 7.33 3.88 -6.32
C GLY A 69 6.67 2.96 -7.32
N THR A 70 6.39 3.45 -8.53
CA THR A 70 5.78 2.61 -9.56
C THR A 70 6.72 1.49 -9.98
N GLU A 71 8.02 1.74 -10.02
CA GLU A 71 8.99 0.72 -10.34
C GLU A 71 9.09 -0.30 -9.22
N LEU A 72 9.08 0.18 -7.99
CA LEU A 72 9.16 -0.69 -6.83
C LEU A 72 7.98 -1.65 -6.82
N VAL A 73 6.79 -1.12 -7.08
CA VAL A 73 5.58 -1.93 -7.07
C VAL A 73 5.63 -2.97 -8.19
N SER A 74 6.09 -2.58 -9.37
CA SER A 74 6.18 -3.52 -10.48
C SER A 74 7.12 -4.67 -10.14
N GLU A 75 8.27 -4.36 -9.54
CA GLU A 75 9.20 -5.41 -9.17
C GLU A 75 8.63 -6.29 -8.05
N LEU A 76 7.97 -5.67 -7.10
CA LEU A 76 7.39 -6.43 -6.00
C LEU A 76 6.33 -7.39 -6.49
N GLN A 77 5.53 -6.96 -7.45
CA GLN A 77 4.43 -7.78 -7.92
C GLN A 77 4.89 -8.96 -8.75
N ARG A 78 6.12 -8.98 -9.21
CA ARG A 78 6.63 -10.16 -9.86
C ARG A 78 6.70 -11.31 -8.88
N ASP A 79 7.11 -11.03 -7.63
CA ASP A 79 7.19 -12.06 -6.62
C ASP A 79 5.89 -12.21 -5.85
N ARG A 80 5.13 -11.15 -5.75
CA ARG A 80 3.91 -11.14 -4.94
C ARG A 80 2.78 -10.50 -5.71
N PRO A 81 2.23 -11.21 -6.68
CA PRO A 81 1.21 -10.62 -7.57
C PRO A 81 -0.07 -10.21 -6.85
N ALA A 82 -0.33 -10.78 -5.70
CA ALA A 82 -1.54 -10.41 -4.95
C ALA A 82 -1.31 -9.32 -3.92
N GLN A 83 -0.11 -8.73 -3.88
CA GLN A 83 0.18 -7.70 -2.89
C GLN A 83 -0.68 -6.46 -3.15
N ARG A 84 -1.40 -6.01 -2.15
CA ARG A 84 -2.21 -4.81 -2.25
C ARG A 84 -1.33 -3.61 -2.00
N VAL A 85 -1.50 -2.60 -2.83
CA VAL A 85 -0.66 -1.42 -2.79
C VAL A 85 -1.49 -0.15 -2.89
N ILE A 86 -1.11 0.86 -2.11
CA ILE A 86 -1.61 2.21 -2.26
C ILE A 86 -0.39 3.05 -2.63
N LEU A 87 -0.44 3.69 -3.79
CA LEU A 87 0.59 4.64 -4.17
C LEU A 87 0.15 6.02 -3.71
N ILE A 88 1.08 6.82 -3.21
CA ILE A 88 0.77 8.17 -2.78
C ILE A 88 1.66 9.13 -3.55
N SER A 89 1.12 10.27 -3.91
CA SER A 89 1.86 11.24 -4.71
C SER A 89 1.34 12.65 -4.49
N ALA A 90 2.25 13.62 -4.53
CA ALA A 90 1.86 15.01 -4.49
C ALA A 90 1.32 15.46 -5.85
N PHE A 91 1.63 14.72 -6.91
CA PHE A 91 1.16 15.04 -8.24
C PHE A 91 0.57 13.82 -8.92
N ALA A 92 -0.72 13.68 -8.85
CA ALA A 92 -1.40 12.55 -9.46
C ALA A 92 -1.99 12.99 -10.79
N ASP A 93 -1.25 12.78 -11.86
CA ASP A 93 -1.72 13.13 -13.19
C ASP A 93 -2.30 11.89 -13.88
N GLU A 94 -2.78 12.06 -15.09
CA GLU A 94 -3.41 10.97 -15.82
C GLU A 94 -2.46 9.82 -16.09
N GLN A 95 -1.21 10.13 -16.34
CA GLN A 95 -0.25 9.10 -16.63
C GLN A 95 -0.02 8.24 -15.38
N LEU A 96 0.09 8.87 -14.24
CA LEU A 96 0.29 8.13 -12.99
C LEU A 96 -0.96 7.32 -12.65
N MET A 97 -2.13 7.87 -12.91
CA MET A 97 -3.37 7.14 -12.68
C MET A 97 -3.43 5.88 -13.54
N ALA A 98 -3.00 5.99 -14.79
CA ALA A 98 -2.97 4.83 -15.67
C ALA A 98 -1.97 3.80 -15.19
N GLN A 99 -0.81 4.24 -14.72
CA GLN A 99 0.19 3.32 -14.21
C GLN A 99 -0.31 2.60 -12.96
N ALA A 100 -0.97 3.32 -12.08
CA ALA A 100 -1.52 2.71 -10.86
C ALA A 100 -2.56 1.66 -11.23
N THR A 101 -3.41 1.99 -12.18
CA THR A 101 -4.43 1.05 -12.61
C THR A 101 -3.80 -0.21 -13.20
N GLN A 102 -2.75 -0.05 -13.97
CA GLN A 102 -2.08 -1.20 -14.56
C GLN A 102 -1.48 -2.11 -13.50
N CYS A 103 -1.01 -1.54 -12.41
CA CYS A 103 -0.45 -2.34 -11.33
C CYS A 103 -1.51 -2.86 -10.38
N GLY A 104 -2.74 -2.44 -10.55
CA GLY A 104 -3.79 -2.80 -9.59
C GLY A 104 -3.65 -2.05 -8.28
N ALA A 105 -2.93 -0.93 -8.27
CA ALA A 105 -2.73 -0.15 -7.06
C ALA A 105 -3.78 0.94 -6.96
N ARG A 106 -4.12 1.31 -5.73
CA ARG A 106 -4.91 2.50 -5.49
C ARG A 106 -3.99 3.68 -5.46
N LEU A 107 -4.48 4.85 -5.83
CA LEU A 107 -3.65 6.05 -5.84
C LEU A 107 -4.31 7.12 -4.99
N LEU A 108 -3.56 7.67 -4.05
CA LEU A 108 -4.04 8.77 -3.22
C LEU A 108 -3.15 9.98 -3.45
N SER A 109 -3.76 11.15 -3.57
CA SER A 109 -3.01 12.39 -3.73
C SER A 109 -2.73 13.01 -2.37
N LYS A 110 -1.50 13.47 -2.16
CA LYS A 110 -1.15 14.22 -0.96
C LYS A 110 -1.59 15.66 -1.12
N PRO A 111 -2.08 16.30 -0.12
CA PRO A 111 -2.40 15.72 1.19
C PRO A 111 -3.75 15.02 1.14
N PHE A 112 -3.94 14.06 2.01
CA PHE A 112 -5.23 13.41 2.09
C PHE A 112 -5.66 13.30 3.55
N ASP A 113 -6.97 13.21 3.77
CA ASP A 113 -7.48 13.10 5.12
C ASP A 113 -7.38 11.69 5.63
N ALA A 114 -7.29 11.55 6.94
CA ALA A 114 -7.30 10.22 7.54
C ALA A 114 -8.55 9.45 7.14
N SER A 115 -9.67 10.16 6.94
CA SER A 115 -10.92 9.49 6.56
C SER A 115 -10.82 8.88 5.16
N VAL A 116 -10.09 9.53 4.25
CA VAL A 116 -9.91 8.99 2.90
C VAL A 116 -9.08 7.71 2.99
N LEU A 117 -8.02 7.73 3.78
CA LEU A 117 -7.19 6.54 3.95
C LEU A 117 -7.99 5.43 4.60
N ALA A 118 -8.75 5.75 5.64
CA ALA A 118 -9.56 4.74 6.33
C ALA A 118 -10.56 4.11 5.37
N GLY A 119 -11.19 4.91 4.54
CA GLY A 119 -12.14 4.39 3.57
C GLY A 119 -11.49 3.50 2.53
N THR A 120 -10.31 3.90 2.05
CA THR A 120 -9.57 3.09 1.08
C THR A 120 -9.18 1.75 1.68
N LEU A 121 -8.69 1.74 2.91
CA LEU A 121 -8.30 0.50 3.55
C LEU A 121 -9.51 -0.39 3.80
N ALA A 122 -10.63 0.19 4.18
CA ALA A 122 -11.84 -0.57 4.40
C ALA A 122 -12.31 -1.25 3.12
N GLU A 123 -12.23 -0.53 2.00
CA GLU A 123 -12.58 -1.11 0.73
C GLU A 123 -11.65 -2.25 0.37
N MET A 124 -10.36 -2.07 0.59
CA MET A 124 -9.38 -3.08 0.25
C MET A 124 -9.54 -4.32 1.13
N ALA A 125 -9.96 -4.13 2.35
CA ALA A 125 -10.14 -5.26 3.26
C ALA A 125 -11.26 -6.19 2.81
N THR A 126 -12.23 -5.65 2.09
CA THR A 126 -13.35 -6.48 1.65
C THR A 126 -13.17 -7.00 0.23
N GLU A 127 -12.13 -6.56 -0.48
CA GLU A 127 -11.94 -7.02 -1.83
C GLU A 127 -11.33 -8.39 -1.85
N ARG A 128 -11.70 -9.18 -2.85
CA ARG A 128 -11.04 -10.42 -3.01
C ARG A 128 -9.69 -10.18 -3.58
N LEU A 129 -8.78 -11.06 -3.30
CA LEU A 129 -7.47 -10.95 -3.90
C LEU A 129 -7.58 -11.08 -5.39
N PRO A 130 -6.66 -10.46 -6.12
CA PRO A 130 -6.68 -10.51 -7.56
C PRO A 130 -6.67 -11.93 -8.05
N VAL A 131 -7.37 -12.12 -9.08
CA VAL A 131 -7.45 -13.40 -9.63
C VAL A 131 -6.23 -13.92 -10.18
N ALA A 132 -5.25 -13.16 -10.22
CA ALA A 132 -4.01 -13.64 -10.70
C ALA A 132 -3.77 -14.97 -10.13
N VAL A 133 -4.31 -15.13 -8.99
CA VAL A 133 -4.12 -16.32 -8.36
C VAL A 133 -4.69 -17.43 -9.15
N SER A 134 -5.77 -17.21 -9.73
CA SER A 134 -6.36 -18.29 -10.42
C SER A 134 -5.77 -18.43 -11.74
N HIS A 135 -5.06 -17.46 -12.18
CA HIS A 135 -4.53 -17.59 -13.36
C HIS A 135 -3.54 -18.51 -13.50
N HIS A 136 -2.80 -18.60 -12.61
CA HIS A 136 -1.76 -19.34 -12.81
C HIS A 136 -2.03 -20.66 -12.87
N GLU A 137 -3.02 -20.96 -12.39
CA GLU A 137 -3.23 -22.26 -12.37
C GLU A 137 -3.69 -22.64 -13.59
N LEU A 138 -3.95 -21.81 -14.34
CA LEU A 138 -4.38 -22.16 -15.56
C LEU A 138 -3.34 -22.58 -16.33
N ARG A 139 -2.54 -22.53 -16.10
CA ARG A 139 -1.75 -22.83 -16.85
C ARG A 139 -1.35 -23.50 -16.98
#